data_c114440526c57388e73ca00d2a1f8ccb
#
_entry.id   c114440526c57388e73ca00d2a1f8ccb
#
_cell.length_a   1.000
_cell.length_b   1.000
_cell.length_c   1.000
_cell.angle_alpha   90.00
_cell.angle_beta   90.00
_cell.angle_gamma   90.00
#
_symmetry.space_group_name_H-M   'P 1'
#
loop_
_entity.id
_entity.type
_entity.pdbx_description
1 polymer ?
#
loop_
_entity_poly.entity_id
_entity_poly.type
_entity_poly.pdbx_seq_one_letter_code
_entity_poly.pdbx_strand_id
1 'polypeptide(L)'
;MNPQAVGLMRRCTAALVIAVSLVVSLLASAADTPAGGISLKIGWMRPAAAGMAEAKVYVDITSETDLVLVGATTPVARKVELVDVTTKGEQSEAKVVASMPVPAGKTTRLAYLGSHLRLVDINKDLANGNAVPITLAFKSPDGKQVTAQFDARVRGLLLPQQMPALDKQEAAPAAKDAAPATRDAAPAMAK
;
A
#
# COMPACT_ATOMS: atom_id res chain seq x y z
N MET A 1 -71.55 8.27 -22.56
CA MET A 1 -70.23 7.78 -22.08
C MET A 1 -69.17 8.62 -22.79
N ASN A 2 -68.42 9.41 -22.05
CA ASN A 2 -67.59 10.48 -22.58
C ASN A 2 -66.14 10.00 -22.78
N PRO A 3 -65.61 9.91 -24.01
CA PRO A 3 -64.29 9.30 -24.28
C PRO A 3 -63.08 10.19 -23.85
N GLN A 4 -63.35 11.35 -23.29
CA GLN A 4 -62.30 12.32 -22.90
C GLN A 4 -61.62 12.03 -21.55
N ALA A 5 -62.22 11.16 -20.70
CA ALA A 5 -61.69 10.91 -19.35
C ALA A 5 -60.53 9.89 -19.28
N VAL A 6 -60.34 9.08 -20.32
CA VAL A 6 -59.31 8.01 -20.32
C VAL A 6 -57.92 8.51 -20.69
N GLY A 7 -57.83 9.67 -21.38
CA GLY A 7 -56.55 10.26 -21.82
C GLY A 7 -55.73 10.99 -20.70
N LEU A 8 -56.43 11.45 -19.67
CA LEU A 8 -55.78 12.23 -18.61
C LEU A 8 -55.07 11.36 -17.53
N MET A 9 -55.61 10.14 -17.30
CA MET A 9 -54.99 9.21 -16.31
C MET A 9 -53.68 8.59 -16.79
N ARG A 10 -53.49 8.45 -18.11
CA ARG A 10 -52.25 7.85 -18.67
C ARG A 10 -51.04 8.78 -18.66
N ARG A 11 -51.26 10.10 -18.56
CA ARG A 11 -50.17 11.10 -18.54
C ARG A 11 -49.59 11.33 -17.15
N CYS A 12 -50.35 11.14 -16.07
CA CYS A 12 -49.88 11.30 -14.71
C CYS A 12 -49.01 10.13 -14.21
N THR A 13 -49.22 8.91 -14.69
CA THR A 13 -48.40 7.74 -14.26
C THR A 13 -47.01 7.73 -14.89
N ALA A 14 -46.86 8.27 -16.12
CA ALA A 14 -45.54 8.37 -16.76
C ALA A 14 -44.62 9.42 -16.11
N ALA A 15 -45.17 10.52 -15.59
CA ALA A 15 -44.40 11.56 -14.92
C ALA A 15 -43.89 11.13 -13.53
N LEU A 16 -44.62 10.27 -12.82
CA LEU A 16 -44.24 9.82 -11.48
C LEU A 16 -43.09 8.81 -11.53
N VAL A 17 -43.04 7.95 -12.56
CA VAL A 17 -41.96 6.96 -12.71
C VAL A 17 -40.61 7.60 -13.06
N ILE A 18 -40.62 8.70 -13.82
CA ILE A 18 -39.37 9.41 -14.18
C ILE A 18 -38.81 10.17 -12.98
N ALA A 19 -39.67 10.70 -12.09
CA ALA A 19 -39.21 11.41 -10.89
C ALA A 19 -38.54 10.47 -9.86
N VAL A 20 -38.98 9.21 -9.74
CA VAL A 20 -38.38 8.24 -8.82
C VAL A 20 -37.03 7.71 -9.33
N SER A 21 -36.84 7.62 -10.65
CA SER A 21 -35.55 7.20 -11.24
C SER A 21 -34.41 8.22 -11.03
N LEU A 22 -34.73 9.49 -10.85
CA LEU A 22 -33.71 10.55 -10.71
C LEU A 22 -33.17 10.67 -9.29
N VAL A 23 -33.89 10.18 -8.27
CA VAL A 23 -33.49 10.27 -6.86
C VAL A 23 -32.51 9.15 -6.45
N VAL A 24 -32.50 8.02 -7.17
CA VAL A 24 -31.62 6.88 -6.85
C VAL A 24 -30.18 7.13 -7.32
N SER A 25 -29.93 8.08 -8.22
CA SER A 25 -28.58 8.35 -8.77
C SER A 25 -27.70 9.27 -7.92
N LEU A 26 -28.16 9.79 -6.77
CA LEU A 26 -27.37 10.69 -5.92
C LEU A 26 -26.71 10.02 -4.72
N LEU A 27 -26.72 8.70 -4.62
CA LEU A 27 -26.13 7.95 -3.49
C LEU A 27 -24.80 7.27 -3.81
N ALA A 28 -24.16 7.61 -4.91
CA ALA A 28 -22.87 7.04 -5.24
C ALA A 28 -21.91 8.16 -5.68
N SER A 29 -21.27 8.78 -4.74
CA SER A 29 -19.92 9.32 -4.88
C SER A 29 -19.50 9.91 -3.54
N ALA A 30 -19.13 9.05 -2.60
CA ALA A 30 -18.03 9.43 -1.75
C ALA A 30 -16.83 9.51 -2.71
N ALA A 31 -16.59 10.67 -3.28
CA ALA A 31 -15.39 10.94 -4.05
C ALA A 31 -14.24 10.68 -3.10
N ASP A 32 -13.50 9.57 -3.34
CA ASP A 32 -12.18 9.36 -2.80
C ASP A 32 -11.37 10.60 -3.17
N THR A 33 -11.28 11.53 -2.25
CA THR A 33 -10.36 12.66 -2.39
C THR A 33 -8.98 12.02 -2.29
N PRO A 34 -8.18 12.05 -3.37
CA PRO A 34 -6.81 11.56 -3.27
C PRO A 34 -6.15 12.32 -2.15
N ALA A 35 -5.59 11.59 -1.21
CA ALA A 35 -5.00 12.13 0.00
C ALA A 35 -3.79 12.98 -0.38
N GLY A 36 -3.98 14.28 -0.57
CA GLY A 36 -2.89 15.23 -0.65
C GLY A 36 -2.02 15.08 0.61
N GLY A 37 -0.73 14.86 0.44
CA GLY A 37 0.22 14.77 1.52
C GLY A 37 0.41 13.39 2.17
N ILE A 38 -0.19 12.30 1.67
CA ILE A 38 0.11 10.94 2.11
C ILE A 38 0.99 10.23 1.06
N SER A 39 2.15 9.77 1.47
CA SER A 39 3.05 8.96 0.66
C SER A 39 3.09 7.52 1.19
N LEU A 40 2.77 6.56 0.33
CA LEU A 40 2.81 5.13 0.61
C LEU A 40 3.97 4.50 -0.17
N LYS A 41 4.91 3.88 0.52
CA LYS A 41 6.11 3.29 -0.08
C LYS A 41 6.28 1.83 0.33
N ILE A 42 6.93 1.05 -0.54
CA ILE A 42 7.36 -0.32 -0.24
C ILE A 42 6.19 -1.23 0.19
N GLY A 43 5.02 -1.11 -0.47
CA GLY A 43 3.91 -2.02 -0.22
C GLY A 43 4.23 -3.44 -0.70
N TRP A 44 4.31 -4.42 0.23
CA TRP A 44 4.55 -5.81 -0.15
C TRP A 44 3.90 -6.79 0.82
N MET A 45 3.74 -8.02 0.36
CA MET A 45 3.21 -9.14 1.15
C MET A 45 3.82 -10.47 0.67
N ARG A 46 3.66 -11.51 1.45
CA ARG A 46 4.03 -12.87 1.05
C ARG A 46 2.94 -13.53 0.23
N PRO A 47 3.28 -14.51 -0.64
CA PRO A 47 2.29 -15.32 -1.33
C PRO A 47 1.34 -15.99 -0.33
N ALA A 48 0.08 -16.08 -0.71
CA ALA A 48 -0.97 -16.74 0.06
C ALA A 48 -1.95 -17.42 -0.90
N ALA A 49 -2.44 -18.58 -0.55
CA ALA A 49 -3.47 -19.29 -1.31
C ALA A 49 -4.87 -18.86 -0.89
N ALA A 50 -5.84 -19.00 -1.79
CA ALA A 50 -7.24 -18.87 -1.44
C ALA A 50 -7.60 -19.87 -0.33
N GLY A 51 -8.41 -19.42 0.63
CA GLY A 51 -8.78 -20.22 1.81
C GLY A 51 -7.77 -20.15 2.97
N MET A 52 -6.63 -19.48 2.81
CA MET A 52 -5.76 -19.21 3.97
C MET A 52 -6.45 -18.27 4.96
N ALA A 53 -6.34 -18.59 6.25
CA ALA A 53 -6.96 -17.83 7.33
C ALA A 53 -6.40 -16.42 7.43
N GLU A 54 -5.09 -16.24 7.19
CA GLU A 54 -4.44 -14.93 7.29
C GLU A 54 -3.27 -14.73 6.34
N ALA A 55 -3.02 -13.47 5.96
CA ALA A 55 -1.80 -13.01 5.30
C ALA A 55 -1.41 -11.63 5.86
N LYS A 56 -0.12 -11.31 5.79
CA LYS A 56 0.42 -10.05 6.34
C LYS A 56 0.87 -9.13 5.23
N VAL A 57 0.55 -7.85 5.36
CA VAL A 57 0.95 -6.80 4.44
C VAL A 57 1.77 -5.76 5.17
N TYR A 58 2.80 -5.27 4.51
CA TYR A 58 3.77 -4.31 5.00
C TYR A 58 3.80 -3.09 4.10
N VAL A 59 3.89 -1.91 4.69
CA VAL A 59 3.92 -0.64 3.96
C VAL A 59 4.53 0.46 4.83
N ASP A 60 5.29 1.36 4.24
CA ASP A 60 5.79 2.56 4.88
C ASP A 60 4.83 3.72 4.54
N ILE A 61 4.30 4.36 5.58
CA ILE A 61 3.30 5.44 5.49
C ILE A 61 3.97 6.72 5.97
N THR A 62 3.95 7.77 5.15
CA THR A 62 4.40 9.11 5.54
C THR A 62 3.29 10.10 5.23
N SER A 63 2.97 10.98 6.16
CA SER A 63 1.95 12.02 5.99
C SER A 63 2.55 13.39 6.29
N GLU A 64 2.09 14.43 5.60
CA GLU A 64 2.44 15.82 5.87
C GLU A 64 1.68 16.39 7.09
N THR A 65 0.56 15.77 7.45
CA THR A 65 -0.28 16.15 8.59
C THR A 65 -0.44 14.99 9.55
N ASP A 66 -0.77 15.30 10.80
CA ASP A 66 -1.10 14.26 11.78
C ASP A 66 -2.37 13.51 11.36
N LEU A 67 -2.27 12.21 11.23
CA LEU A 67 -3.38 11.34 10.86
C LEU A 67 -3.45 10.15 11.82
N VAL A 68 -4.62 9.51 11.84
CA VAL A 68 -4.82 8.23 12.51
C VAL A 68 -5.31 7.22 11.50
N LEU A 69 -4.56 6.14 11.27
CA LEU A 69 -5.01 5.01 10.47
C LEU A 69 -6.09 4.27 11.25
N VAL A 70 -7.31 4.23 10.71
CA VAL A 70 -8.49 3.66 11.38
C VAL A 70 -8.98 2.36 10.73
N GLY A 71 -8.43 2.00 9.57
CA GLY A 71 -8.78 0.77 8.90
C GLY A 71 -8.12 0.62 7.54
N ALA A 72 -8.33 -0.55 6.96
CA ALA A 72 -7.92 -0.86 5.60
C ALA A 72 -8.90 -1.83 4.95
N THR A 73 -8.99 -1.82 3.63
CA THR A 73 -9.83 -2.72 2.85
C THR A 73 -9.09 -3.23 1.62
N THR A 74 -9.48 -4.42 1.16
CA THR A 74 -8.95 -5.05 -0.05
C THR A 74 -10.01 -5.99 -0.65
N PRO A 75 -10.05 -6.17 -1.97
CA PRO A 75 -10.97 -7.12 -2.59
C PRO A 75 -10.55 -8.60 -2.44
N VAL A 76 -9.32 -8.88 -1.96
CA VAL A 76 -8.77 -10.25 -1.88
C VAL A 76 -8.92 -10.91 -0.51
N ALA A 77 -9.51 -10.22 0.46
CA ALA A 77 -9.76 -10.75 1.79
C ALA A 77 -11.08 -10.21 2.33
N ARG A 78 -11.71 -10.97 3.25
CA ARG A 78 -12.97 -10.55 3.86
C ARG A 78 -12.80 -9.35 4.79
N LYS A 79 -11.67 -9.29 5.50
CA LYS A 79 -11.39 -8.26 6.49
C LYS A 79 -9.91 -7.92 6.52
N VAL A 80 -9.58 -6.68 6.84
CA VAL A 80 -8.22 -6.24 7.16
C VAL A 80 -8.20 -5.73 8.59
N GLU A 81 -7.25 -6.20 9.38
CA GLU A 81 -7.04 -5.80 10.76
C GLU A 81 -5.70 -5.08 10.92
N LEU A 82 -5.67 -4.09 11.79
CA LEU A 82 -4.45 -3.42 12.19
C LEU A 82 -3.84 -4.19 13.36
N VAL A 83 -2.60 -4.63 13.22
CA VAL A 83 -1.88 -5.35 14.27
C VAL A 83 -0.71 -4.49 14.71
N ASP A 84 -0.72 -4.12 15.98
CA ASP A 84 0.40 -3.45 16.62
C ASP A 84 1.27 -4.48 17.35
N VAL A 85 2.59 -4.37 17.18
CA VAL A 85 3.57 -5.26 17.82
C VAL A 85 4.44 -4.45 18.74
N THR A 86 4.30 -4.71 20.03
CA THR A 86 5.12 -4.09 21.06
C THR A 86 6.16 -5.09 21.54
N THR A 87 7.44 -4.72 21.44
CA THR A 87 8.56 -5.52 21.96
C THR A 87 8.94 -5.04 23.34
N LYS A 88 8.93 -5.93 24.32
CA LYS A 88 9.37 -5.70 25.69
C LYS A 88 10.48 -6.69 26.01
N GLY A 89 11.75 -6.24 25.96
CA GLY A 89 12.91 -7.11 26.08
C GLY A 89 12.96 -8.13 24.94
N GLU A 90 13.02 -9.42 25.26
CA GLU A 90 13.06 -10.50 24.27
C GLU A 90 11.66 -10.96 23.80
N GLN A 91 10.60 -10.46 24.42
CA GLN A 91 9.23 -10.85 24.11
C GLN A 91 8.56 -9.81 23.21
N SER A 92 7.92 -10.30 22.13
CA SER A 92 7.09 -9.48 21.24
C SER A 92 5.62 -9.88 21.41
N GLU A 93 4.78 -8.92 21.73
CA GLU A 93 3.33 -9.09 21.85
C GLU A 93 2.64 -8.43 20.65
N ALA A 94 1.85 -9.21 19.92
CA ALA A 94 1.05 -8.73 18.79
C ALA A 94 -0.40 -8.54 19.25
N LYS A 95 -0.95 -7.34 19.07
CA LYS A 95 -2.31 -7.00 19.46
C LYS A 95 -3.08 -6.37 18.31
N VAL A 96 -4.31 -6.81 18.08
CA VAL A 96 -5.22 -6.11 17.15
C VAL A 96 -5.65 -4.79 17.79
N VAL A 97 -5.45 -3.71 17.05
CA VAL A 97 -5.81 -2.35 17.48
C VAL A 97 -6.86 -1.74 16.56
N ALA A 98 -7.71 -0.88 17.11
CA ALA A 98 -8.72 -0.19 16.33
C ALA A 98 -8.16 0.96 15.49
N SER A 99 -7.01 1.50 15.88
CA SER A 99 -6.38 2.61 15.19
C SER A 99 -4.87 2.69 15.48
N MET A 100 -4.14 3.37 14.60
CA MET A 100 -2.69 3.54 14.70
C MET A 100 -2.32 4.98 14.34
N PRO A 101 -1.54 5.70 15.17
CA PRO A 101 -1.13 7.07 14.88
C PRO A 101 -0.13 7.12 13.71
N VAL A 102 -0.29 8.12 12.86
CA VAL A 102 0.61 8.47 11.76
C VAL A 102 1.01 9.93 11.92
N PRO A 103 2.08 10.22 12.67
CA PRO A 103 2.51 11.59 12.95
C PRO A 103 3.01 12.30 11.69
N ALA A 104 2.76 13.60 11.60
CA ALA A 104 3.22 14.46 10.52
C ALA A 104 4.74 14.42 10.34
N GLY A 105 5.19 14.34 9.09
CA GLY A 105 6.61 14.34 8.73
C GLY A 105 7.40 13.11 9.15
N LYS A 106 6.75 12.11 9.79
CA LYS A 106 7.42 10.87 10.22
C LYS A 106 6.91 9.68 9.41
N THR A 107 7.81 8.72 9.16
CA THR A 107 7.41 7.46 8.53
C THR A 107 6.92 6.48 9.59
N THR A 108 5.63 6.16 9.53
CA THR A 108 5.05 5.03 10.27
C THR A 108 5.28 3.77 9.46
N ARG A 109 6.12 2.88 10.00
CA ARG A 109 6.54 1.66 9.30
C ARG A 109 5.74 0.46 9.75
N LEU A 110 4.98 -0.13 8.84
CA LEU A 110 4.38 -1.45 9.00
C LEU A 110 5.33 -2.49 8.43
N ALA A 111 6.01 -3.25 9.30
CA ALA A 111 7.16 -4.08 8.95
C ALA A 111 6.98 -5.54 9.38
N TYR A 112 7.80 -6.44 8.81
CA TYR A 112 7.71 -7.88 9.00
C TYR A 112 7.79 -8.33 10.48
N LEU A 113 8.66 -7.71 11.27
CA LEU A 113 8.82 -8.03 12.70
C LEU A 113 8.13 -7.00 13.62
N GLY A 114 7.40 -6.06 13.04
CA GLY A 114 6.69 -5.00 13.76
C GLY A 114 5.20 -4.99 13.45
N SER A 115 4.60 -3.84 13.69
CA SER A 115 3.21 -3.60 13.38
C SER A 115 2.95 -3.82 11.88
N HIS A 116 1.79 -4.39 11.53
CA HIS A 116 1.45 -4.78 10.16
C HIS A 116 -0.06 -4.81 9.93
N LEU A 117 -0.47 -4.89 8.67
CA LEU A 117 -1.84 -5.20 8.31
C LEU A 117 -2.02 -6.71 8.20
N ARG A 118 -3.05 -7.25 8.83
CA ARG A 118 -3.44 -8.65 8.74
C ARG A 118 -4.69 -8.78 7.89
N LEU A 119 -4.57 -9.45 6.76
CA LEU A 119 -5.69 -9.85 5.92
C LEU A 119 -6.27 -11.13 6.50
N VAL A 120 -7.58 -11.17 6.67
CA VAL A 120 -8.32 -12.31 7.23
C VAL A 120 -9.25 -12.88 6.17
N ASP A 121 -9.29 -14.20 6.07
CA ASP A 121 -10.10 -14.96 5.10
C ASP A 121 -9.77 -14.58 3.65
N ILE A 122 -8.65 -15.08 3.16
CA ILE A 122 -8.17 -14.84 1.79
C ILE A 122 -9.09 -15.56 0.81
N ASN A 123 -9.66 -14.82 -0.15
CA ASN A 123 -10.63 -15.33 -1.11
C ASN A 123 -10.05 -15.56 -2.52
N LYS A 124 -8.78 -15.24 -2.73
CA LYS A 124 -8.09 -15.32 -4.01
C LYS A 124 -6.64 -15.75 -3.85
N ASP A 125 -6.13 -16.52 -4.81
CA ASP A 125 -4.71 -16.88 -4.86
C ASP A 125 -3.84 -15.65 -5.12
N LEU A 126 -2.88 -15.44 -4.26
CA LEU A 126 -1.91 -14.35 -4.28
C LEU A 126 -0.53 -14.91 -4.62
N ALA A 127 -0.29 -15.10 -5.91
CA ALA A 127 0.97 -15.63 -6.43
C ALA A 127 2.06 -14.56 -6.47
N ASN A 128 3.32 -15.00 -6.44
CA ASN A 128 4.47 -14.12 -6.59
C ASN A 128 4.37 -13.27 -7.87
N GLY A 129 4.64 -11.98 -7.77
CA GLY A 129 4.52 -11.01 -8.86
C GLY A 129 3.17 -10.31 -8.95
N ASN A 130 2.11 -10.83 -8.30
CA ASN A 130 0.81 -10.16 -8.28
C ASN A 130 0.90 -8.81 -7.57
N ALA A 131 0.02 -7.89 -7.97
CA ALA A 131 -0.27 -6.65 -7.26
C ALA A 131 -1.63 -6.75 -6.60
N VAL A 132 -1.71 -6.42 -5.32
CA VAL A 132 -2.93 -6.47 -4.51
C VAL A 132 -3.31 -5.06 -4.12
N PRO A 133 -4.44 -4.53 -4.61
CA PRO A 133 -4.89 -3.19 -4.24
C PRO A 133 -5.37 -3.19 -2.79
N ILE A 134 -4.86 -2.22 -2.03
CA ILE A 134 -5.23 -2.00 -0.63
C ILE A 134 -5.56 -0.53 -0.45
N THR A 135 -6.72 -0.26 0.11
CA THR A 135 -7.18 1.07 0.47
C THR A 135 -7.05 1.24 1.98
N LEU A 136 -6.32 2.25 2.40
CA LEU A 136 -6.16 2.66 3.79
C LEU A 136 -7.13 3.79 4.11
N ALA A 137 -7.81 3.70 5.24
CA ALA A 137 -8.69 4.74 5.75
C ALA A 137 -8.02 5.45 6.94
N PHE A 138 -7.88 6.76 6.82
CA PHE A 138 -7.31 7.63 7.84
C PHE A 138 -8.37 8.58 8.37
N LYS A 139 -8.14 9.07 9.58
CA LYS A 139 -8.91 10.15 10.19
C LYS A 139 -7.95 11.28 10.56
N SER A 140 -8.30 12.49 10.10
CA SER A 140 -7.62 13.73 10.46
C SER A 140 -8.05 14.19 11.85
N PRO A 141 -7.27 15.04 12.54
CA PRO A 141 -7.66 15.67 13.81
C PRO A 141 -9.01 16.41 13.73
N ASP A 142 -9.33 17.01 12.57
CA ASP A 142 -10.63 17.68 12.32
C ASP A 142 -11.81 16.70 12.18
N GLY A 143 -11.56 15.38 12.30
CA GLY A 143 -12.57 14.33 12.13
C GLY A 143 -12.88 13.95 10.69
N LYS A 144 -12.25 14.57 9.68
CA LYS A 144 -12.42 14.21 8.27
C LYS A 144 -11.78 12.85 7.98
N GLN A 145 -12.46 12.05 7.17
CA GLN A 145 -11.89 10.82 6.64
C GLN A 145 -11.10 11.11 5.36
N VAL A 146 -9.94 10.48 5.26
CA VAL A 146 -9.05 10.55 4.10
C VAL A 146 -8.69 9.12 3.72
N THR A 147 -8.71 8.80 2.44
CA THR A 147 -8.33 7.47 1.95
C THR A 147 -7.09 7.55 1.07
N ALA A 148 -6.25 6.53 1.15
CA ALA A 148 -5.11 6.39 0.27
C ALA A 148 -5.01 4.94 -0.21
N GLN A 149 -4.76 4.74 -1.49
CA GLN A 149 -4.67 3.43 -2.10
C GLN A 149 -3.23 3.14 -2.56
N PHE A 150 -2.82 1.88 -2.44
CA PHE A 150 -1.56 1.40 -2.99
C PHE A 150 -1.68 -0.07 -3.41
N ASP A 151 -0.76 -0.49 -4.27
CA ASP A 151 -0.64 -1.87 -4.70
C ASP A 151 0.47 -2.57 -3.91
N ALA A 152 0.09 -3.52 -3.05
CA ALA A 152 1.04 -4.37 -2.37
C ALA A 152 1.57 -5.43 -3.34
N ARG A 153 2.89 -5.47 -3.56
CA ARG A 153 3.55 -6.47 -4.39
C ARG A 153 3.67 -7.79 -3.64
N VAL A 154 3.13 -8.85 -4.21
CA VAL A 154 3.34 -10.20 -3.68
C VAL A 154 4.76 -10.65 -4.01
N ARG A 155 5.57 -10.90 -2.97
CA ARG A 155 6.97 -11.33 -3.09
C ARG A 155 7.21 -12.57 -2.25
N GLY A 156 7.66 -13.65 -2.91
CA GLY A 156 8.22 -14.80 -2.21
C GLY A 156 9.53 -14.42 -1.51
N LEU A 157 9.92 -15.18 -0.53
CA LEU A 157 11.31 -15.13 -0.04
C LEU A 157 12.18 -15.62 -1.20
N LEU A 158 13.01 -14.75 -1.75
CA LEU A 158 14.08 -15.19 -2.64
C LEU A 158 15.04 -16.00 -1.77
N LEU A 159 15.10 -17.31 -2.03
CA LEU A 159 16.20 -18.11 -1.52
C LEU A 159 17.49 -17.52 -2.10
N PRO A 160 18.63 -17.59 -1.38
CA PRO A 160 19.92 -17.06 -1.86
C PRO A 160 20.30 -17.53 -3.26
N GLN A 161 19.81 -18.70 -3.69
CA GLN A 161 20.00 -19.27 -5.02
C GLN A 161 19.14 -18.63 -6.12
N GLN A 162 18.15 -17.79 -5.77
CA GLN A 162 17.27 -17.09 -6.70
C GLN A 162 17.58 -15.58 -6.75
N MET A 163 18.57 -15.12 -6.00
CA MET A 163 19.12 -13.80 -6.23
C MET A 163 19.83 -13.85 -7.59
N PRO A 164 19.38 -13.08 -8.62
CA PRO A 164 20.23 -12.90 -9.77
C PRO A 164 21.57 -12.41 -9.24
N ALA A 165 22.63 -13.13 -9.60
CA ALA A 165 23.98 -12.77 -9.21
C ALA A 165 24.16 -11.26 -9.55
N LEU A 166 24.38 -10.47 -8.51
CA LEU A 166 24.72 -9.03 -8.64
C LEU A 166 26.19 -8.87 -9.06
N ASP A 167 26.80 -9.94 -9.52
CA ASP A 167 28.14 -9.96 -10.07
C ASP A 167 28.04 -9.92 -11.58
N LYS A 168 28.08 -8.78 -12.05
CA LYS A 168 28.71 -8.21 -13.22
C LYS A 168 28.06 -6.87 -13.52
N GLN A 169 28.05 -6.01 -12.56
CA GLN A 169 28.26 -4.61 -12.87
C GLN A 169 29.73 -4.58 -13.27
N GLU A 170 29.91 -4.79 -14.55
CA GLU A 170 31.07 -4.48 -15.33
C GLU A 170 32.00 -3.50 -14.63
N ALA A 171 33.09 -4.03 -14.11
CA ALA A 171 34.22 -3.20 -13.73
C ALA A 171 34.60 -2.41 -15.00
N ALA A 172 34.37 -1.12 -14.97
CA ALA A 172 34.85 -0.20 -15.99
C ALA A 172 36.33 -0.52 -16.26
N PRO A 173 36.76 -0.64 -17.53
CA PRO A 173 38.15 -0.92 -17.83
C PRO A 173 39.02 0.18 -17.21
N ALA A 174 39.82 -0.20 -16.25
CA ALA A 174 40.88 0.64 -15.71
C ALA A 174 41.74 1.10 -16.91
N ALA A 175 41.80 2.37 -17.11
CA ALA A 175 42.66 2.99 -18.09
C ALA A 175 44.09 2.49 -17.90
N LYS A 176 44.52 1.63 -18.84
CA LYS A 176 45.92 1.43 -19.17
C LYS A 176 46.36 2.67 -19.90
N ASP A 177 47.06 3.55 -19.21
CA ASP A 177 48.05 4.45 -19.76
C ASP A 177 48.57 5.34 -18.63
N ALA A 178 49.51 4.79 -17.88
CA ALA A 178 50.48 5.55 -17.15
C ALA A 178 51.85 4.91 -17.48
N ALA A 179 52.56 5.56 -18.38
CA ALA A 179 53.92 5.24 -18.77
C ALA A 179 54.89 5.21 -17.59
N PRO A 180 55.94 4.40 -17.66
CA PRO A 180 56.94 4.32 -16.59
C PRO A 180 57.81 5.53 -16.56
N ALA A 181 57.76 6.29 -15.52
CA ALA A 181 58.79 7.31 -15.25
C ALA A 181 60.09 6.63 -14.81
N THR A 182 61.06 6.83 -15.65
CA THR A 182 62.49 6.50 -15.53
C THR A 182 63.02 6.74 -14.13
N ARG A 183 63.58 5.66 -13.58
CA ARG A 183 64.60 5.71 -12.53
C ARG A 183 65.86 6.34 -13.10
N ASP A 184 66.31 7.39 -12.52
CA ASP A 184 67.67 7.79 -12.68
C ASP A 184 68.32 8.10 -11.33
N ALA A 185 69.35 7.29 -11.13
CA ALA A 185 70.60 7.49 -10.42
C ALA A 185 70.62 8.08 -9.02
N ALA A 186 70.98 7.19 -8.09
CA ALA A 186 71.89 7.57 -6.99
C ALA A 186 73.24 8.07 -7.47
N PRO A 187 74.00 8.83 -6.72
CA PRO A 187 75.09 8.17 -6.06
C PRO A 187 75.36 8.56 -4.61
N ALA A 188 76.02 7.59 -3.98
CA ALA A 188 76.66 7.60 -2.68
C ALA A 188 77.61 8.79 -2.44
N MET A 189 77.86 9.04 -1.17
CA MET A 189 79.17 9.26 -0.52
C MET A 189 78.94 9.89 0.84
N ALA A 190 79.16 9.17 1.95
CA ALA A 190 80.38 9.16 2.75
C ALA A 190 80.65 10.42 3.60
N LYS A 191 80.42 10.36 4.83
CA LYS A 191 81.42 10.37 5.94
C LYS A 191 80.75 10.34 7.28
#